data_d20e7b3882c418b18556d9c62a5620c9
#
_entry.id   d20e7b3882c418b18556d9c62a5620c9
#
_cell.length_a   1.000
_cell.length_b   1.000
_cell.length_c   1.000
_cell.angle_alpha   90.00
_cell.angle_beta   90.00
_cell.angle_gamma   90.00
#
_symmetry.space_group_name_H-M   'P 1'
#
loop_
_entity.id
_entity.type
_entity.pdbx_description
1 polymer ?
#
loop_
_entity_poly.entity_id
_entity_poly.type
_entity_poly.pdbx_seq_one_letter_code
_entity_poly.pdbx_strand_id
1 'polypeptide(L)'
;MAVVITMLFILVYGILLLLLKIAPKKMRIALREAAFCVAIAELAVNMAVTGLGVTSRVAYTDKQGYYEDLLQQAKEDNGNDGFYRVEDSGRKTKNDDSLYGYRSATIFSSLMNLDVSHLFQSLYMEGGKNFYCYNGASPLPSAMFSVKYMLSSNPVDESPLRTLVGSNNGNYLYRNNYCLPLGYMMSEKRSEEHT
;
A
#
# COMPACT_ATOMS: atom_id res chain seq x y z
N MET A 1 9.34 3.85 -24.77
CA MET A 1 8.76 5.15 -25.20
C MET A 1 9.51 6.34 -24.62
N ALA A 2 9.68 6.50 -23.29
CA ALA A 2 10.39 7.63 -22.68
C ALA A 2 11.81 7.86 -23.23
N VAL A 3 12.64 6.83 -23.35
CA VAL A 3 14.01 6.93 -23.89
C VAL A 3 14.04 7.50 -25.32
N VAL A 4 13.10 7.10 -26.18
CA VAL A 4 13.02 7.59 -27.56
C VAL A 4 12.67 9.08 -27.59
N ILE A 5 11.75 9.51 -26.75
CA ILE A 5 11.35 10.93 -26.59
C ILE A 5 12.54 11.78 -26.09
N THR A 6 13.26 11.29 -25.08
CA THR A 6 14.46 11.98 -24.57
C THR A 6 15.53 12.13 -25.65
N MET A 7 15.81 11.06 -26.41
CA MET A 7 16.78 11.12 -27.52
C MET A 7 16.38 12.13 -28.59
N LEU A 8 15.07 12.24 -28.90
CA LEU A 8 14.56 13.23 -29.83
C LEU A 8 14.83 14.67 -29.34
N PHE A 9 14.56 14.97 -28.06
CA PHE A 9 14.84 16.31 -27.51
C PHE A 9 16.33 16.61 -27.48
N ILE A 10 17.20 15.66 -27.15
CA ILE A 10 18.66 15.83 -27.20
C ILE A 10 19.10 16.20 -28.62
N LEU A 11 18.56 15.53 -29.64
CA LEU A 11 18.86 15.82 -31.04
C LEU A 11 18.40 17.24 -31.44
N VAL A 12 17.19 17.64 -31.03
CA VAL A 12 16.66 18.99 -31.30
C VAL A 12 17.53 20.07 -30.63
N TYR A 13 17.95 19.85 -29.37
CA TYR A 13 18.86 20.78 -28.69
C TYR A 13 20.21 20.84 -29.38
N GLY A 14 20.77 19.71 -29.79
CA GLY A 14 22.00 19.67 -30.54
C GLY A 14 21.96 20.50 -31.83
N ILE A 15 20.87 20.39 -32.58
CA ILE A 15 20.63 21.21 -33.78
C ILE A 15 20.50 22.70 -33.43
N LEU A 16 19.72 23.05 -32.43
CA LEU A 16 19.55 24.43 -31.98
C LEU A 16 20.88 25.08 -31.54
N LEU A 17 21.71 24.34 -30.81
CA LEU A 17 23.02 24.83 -30.37
C LEU A 17 23.97 25.03 -31.55
N LEU A 18 23.98 24.15 -32.55
CA LEU A 18 24.77 24.30 -33.77
C LEU A 18 24.31 25.54 -34.57
N LEU A 19 22.99 25.72 -34.72
CA LEU A 19 22.41 26.87 -35.37
C LEU A 19 22.75 28.17 -34.63
N LEU A 20 22.69 28.21 -33.31
CA LEU A 20 23.09 29.36 -32.49
C LEU A 20 24.55 29.75 -32.67
N LYS A 21 25.44 28.76 -32.90
CA LYS A 21 26.86 28.99 -33.14
C LYS A 21 27.12 29.67 -34.50
N ILE A 22 26.38 29.30 -35.52
CA ILE A 22 26.58 29.73 -36.92
C ILE A 22 25.75 30.97 -37.26
N ALA A 23 24.59 31.18 -36.58
CA ALA A 23 23.63 32.20 -36.91
C ALA A 23 24.13 33.64 -36.75
N PRO A 24 23.73 34.56 -37.65
CA PRO A 24 23.98 35.99 -37.49
C PRO A 24 23.27 36.57 -36.27
N LYS A 25 23.78 37.68 -35.71
CA LYS A 25 23.27 38.27 -34.46
C LYS A 25 21.75 38.49 -34.45
N LYS A 26 21.15 38.86 -35.55
CA LYS A 26 19.70 39.08 -35.67
C LYS A 26 18.84 37.79 -35.46
N MET A 27 19.35 36.65 -35.90
CA MET A 27 18.67 35.35 -35.75
C MET A 27 18.86 34.72 -34.39
N ARG A 28 19.88 35.08 -33.62
CA ARG A 28 20.16 34.46 -32.32
C ARG A 28 19.05 34.69 -31.31
N ILE A 29 18.35 35.81 -31.37
CA ILE A 29 17.22 36.08 -30.47
C ILE A 29 16.08 35.07 -30.77
N ALA A 30 15.67 34.93 -32.03
CA ALA A 30 14.62 33.98 -32.42
C ALA A 30 14.99 32.52 -32.08
N LEU A 31 16.29 32.14 -32.25
CA LEU A 31 16.74 30.78 -31.87
C LEU A 31 16.74 30.54 -30.35
N ARG A 32 17.01 31.56 -29.53
CA ARG A 32 16.85 31.47 -28.08
C ARG A 32 15.41 31.29 -27.66
N GLU A 33 14.51 32.05 -28.25
CA GLU A 33 13.05 31.90 -28.02
C GLU A 33 12.57 30.52 -28.46
N ALA A 34 13.03 30.02 -29.60
CA ALA A 34 12.71 28.68 -30.06
C ALA A 34 13.25 27.61 -29.05
N ALA A 35 14.48 27.75 -28.54
CA ALA A 35 15.02 26.84 -27.53
C ALA A 35 14.21 26.87 -26.23
N PHE A 36 13.72 28.04 -25.82
CA PHE A 36 12.85 28.19 -24.66
C PHE A 36 11.49 27.51 -24.88
N CYS A 37 10.90 27.66 -26.06
CA CYS A 37 9.64 26.94 -26.41
C CYS A 37 9.83 25.42 -26.42
N VAL A 38 10.97 24.93 -26.93
CA VAL A 38 11.33 23.51 -26.91
C VAL A 38 11.45 23.00 -25.46
N ALA A 39 12.08 23.78 -24.55
CA ALA A 39 12.20 23.42 -23.15
C ALA A 39 10.84 23.32 -22.45
N ILE A 40 9.93 24.25 -22.73
CA ILE A 40 8.54 24.18 -22.21
C ILE A 40 7.83 22.94 -22.76
N ALA A 41 7.97 22.66 -24.05
CA ALA A 41 7.37 21.47 -24.68
C ALA A 41 7.94 20.18 -24.09
N GLU A 42 9.27 20.10 -23.84
CA GLU A 42 9.88 18.95 -23.18
C GLU A 42 9.32 18.75 -21.78
N LEU A 43 9.22 19.80 -20.97
CA LEU A 43 8.65 19.76 -19.63
C LEU A 43 7.22 19.25 -19.66
N ALA A 44 6.38 19.76 -20.57
CA ALA A 44 5.01 19.33 -20.72
C ALA A 44 4.90 17.85 -21.14
N VAL A 45 5.71 17.42 -22.09
CA VAL A 45 5.75 16.02 -22.54
C VAL A 45 6.27 15.09 -21.43
N ASN A 46 7.31 15.49 -20.73
CA ASN A 46 7.86 14.72 -19.61
C ASN A 46 6.82 14.60 -18.49
N MET A 47 6.15 15.68 -18.14
CA MET A 47 5.06 15.66 -17.16
C MET A 47 3.91 14.75 -17.60
N ALA A 48 3.54 14.78 -18.89
CA ALA A 48 2.50 13.89 -19.43
C ALA A 48 2.92 12.41 -19.40
N VAL A 49 4.14 12.10 -19.82
CA VAL A 49 4.65 10.72 -19.89
C VAL A 49 4.90 10.12 -18.50
N THR A 50 5.39 10.93 -17.55
CA THR A 50 5.72 10.47 -16.20
C THR A 50 4.56 10.64 -15.23
N GLY A 51 3.79 11.73 -15.32
CA GLY A 51 2.70 12.06 -14.42
C GLY A 51 1.36 11.43 -14.80
N LEU A 52 1.02 11.39 -16.10
CA LEU A 52 -0.25 10.80 -16.56
C LEU A 52 -0.18 9.26 -16.71
N GLY A 53 1.03 8.69 -16.81
CA GLY A 53 1.25 7.25 -16.82
C GLY A 53 1.29 6.59 -15.44
N VAL A 54 1.05 7.34 -14.37
CA VAL A 54 0.93 6.81 -13.01
C VAL A 54 -0.33 5.96 -12.90
N THR A 55 -0.27 4.93 -12.08
CA THR A 55 -1.36 3.98 -11.82
C THR A 55 -2.69 4.70 -11.64
N SER A 56 -3.69 4.28 -12.40
CA SER A 56 -5.04 4.84 -12.30
C SER A 56 -5.57 4.74 -10.87
N ARG A 57 -6.23 5.79 -10.38
CA ARG A 57 -6.92 5.77 -9.09
C ARG A 57 -7.89 4.58 -8.98
N VAL A 58 -8.55 4.23 -10.07
CA VAL A 58 -9.47 3.08 -10.15
C VAL A 58 -8.78 1.78 -9.73
N ALA A 59 -7.51 1.57 -10.10
CA ALA A 59 -6.78 0.37 -9.72
C ALA A 59 -6.57 0.22 -8.19
N TYR A 60 -6.64 1.32 -7.43
CA TYR A 60 -6.56 1.30 -5.97
C TYR A 60 -7.93 1.25 -5.29
N THR A 61 -8.98 1.76 -5.94
CA THR A 61 -10.31 1.91 -5.34
C THR A 61 -11.34 0.93 -5.90
N ASP A 62 -10.93 -0.03 -6.73
CA ASP A 62 -11.83 -1.01 -7.38
C ASP A 62 -12.59 -1.90 -6.39
N LYS A 63 -12.03 -2.14 -5.20
CA LYS A 63 -12.64 -2.95 -4.14
C LYS A 63 -13.44 -2.11 -3.13
N GLN A 64 -13.45 -0.78 -3.23
CA GLN A 64 -13.97 0.10 -2.18
C GLN A 64 -15.40 -0.25 -1.78
N GLY A 65 -16.34 -0.32 -2.71
CA GLY A 65 -17.74 -0.62 -2.40
C GLY A 65 -17.94 -2.01 -1.76
N TYR A 66 -17.20 -3.01 -2.21
CA TYR A 66 -17.27 -4.36 -1.65
C TYR A 66 -16.69 -4.43 -0.24
N TYR A 67 -15.61 -3.70 0.01
CA TYR A 67 -14.97 -3.66 1.32
C TYR A 67 -15.78 -2.85 2.33
N GLU A 68 -16.42 -1.76 1.91
CA GLU A 68 -17.33 -0.99 2.76
C GLU A 68 -18.45 -1.87 3.30
N ASP A 69 -19.10 -2.69 2.44
CA ASP A 69 -20.13 -3.63 2.84
C ASP A 69 -19.61 -4.69 3.82
N LEU A 70 -18.47 -5.29 3.53
CA LEU A 70 -17.88 -6.33 4.40
C LEU A 70 -17.39 -5.75 5.73
N LEU A 71 -16.85 -4.54 5.74
CA LEU A 71 -16.44 -3.85 6.97
C LEU A 71 -17.65 -3.44 7.82
N GLN A 72 -18.77 -3.10 7.19
CA GLN A 72 -20.03 -2.88 7.90
C GLN A 72 -20.54 -4.17 8.56
N GLN A 73 -20.47 -5.30 7.85
CA GLN A 73 -20.79 -6.62 8.41
C GLN A 73 -19.86 -6.99 9.58
N ALA A 74 -18.55 -6.69 9.47
CA ALA A 74 -17.61 -6.88 10.58
C ALA A 74 -18.00 -6.07 11.83
N LYS A 75 -18.44 -4.83 11.62
CA LYS A 75 -18.90 -3.95 12.70
C LYS A 75 -20.18 -4.46 13.35
N GLU A 76 -21.11 -4.96 12.56
CA GLU A 76 -22.38 -5.54 13.07
C GLU A 76 -22.12 -6.85 13.82
N ASP A 77 -21.29 -7.75 13.29
CA ASP A 77 -20.87 -8.99 13.94
C ASP A 77 -20.08 -8.75 15.23
N ASN A 78 -19.25 -7.69 15.28
CA ASN A 78 -18.54 -7.30 16.49
C ASN A 78 -19.45 -6.72 17.56
N GLY A 79 -20.53 -6.02 17.18
CA GLY A 79 -21.41 -5.34 18.11
C GLY A 79 -20.65 -4.35 19.01
N ASN A 80 -20.80 -4.53 20.34
CA ASN A 80 -20.11 -3.71 21.36
C ASN A 80 -18.87 -4.39 21.98
N ASP A 81 -18.31 -5.40 21.34
CA ASP A 81 -17.22 -6.24 21.86
C ASP A 81 -15.85 -5.54 21.87
N GLY A 82 -15.82 -4.22 21.77
CA GLY A 82 -14.64 -3.40 21.96
C GLY A 82 -13.76 -3.25 20.73
N PHE A 83 -12.44 -3.12 20.96
CA PHE A 83 -11.45 -2.86 19.93
C PHE A 83 -11.12 -4.13 19.14
N TYR A 84 -11.05 -4.01 17.82
CA TYR A 84 -10.57 -5.06 16.93
C TYR A 84 -9.80 -4.49 15.75
N ARG A 85 -8.99 -5.35 15.11
CA ARG A 85 -8.32 -5.08 13.84
C ARG A 85 -8.87 -5.99 12.75
N VAL A 86 -8.77 -5.45 11.53
CA VAL A 86 -9.05 -6.17 10.28
C VAL A 86 -7.74 -6.26 9.51
N GLU A 87 -7.48 -7.39 8.89
CA GLU A 87 -6.36 -7.56 7.96
C GLU A 87 -6.85 -8.01 6.60
N ASP A 88 -6.16 -7.60 5.55
CA ASP A 88 -6.45 -8.01 4.17
C ASP A 88 -5.31 -8.88 3.63
N SER A 89 -5.63 -10.15 3.30
CA SER A 89 -4.67 -11.05 2.64
C SER A 89 -4.45 -10.71 1.17
N GLY A 90 -5.38 -9.97 0.56
CA GLY A 90 -5.35 -9.52 -0.83
C GLY A 90 -5.01 -8.04 -1.00
N ARG A 91 -4.34 -7.44 -0.01
CA ARG A 91 -3.95 -6.02 -0.02
C ARG A 91 -3.10 -5.67 -1.23
N LYS A 92 -3.25 -4.47 -1.73
CA LYS A 92 -2.44 -3.89 -2.81
C LYS A 92 -1.22 -3.14 -2.28
N THR A 93 -1.38 -2.49 -1.13
CA THR A 93 -0.33 -1.74 -0.45
C THR A 93 -0.30 -2.10 1.04
N LYS A 94 0.73 -1.65 1.74
CA LYS A 94 0.83 -1.84 3.20
C LYS A 94 0.06 -0.75 4.00
N ASN A 95 -0.68 0.11 3.31
CA ASN A 95 -1.53 1.17 3.90
C ASN A 95 -2.96 1.13 3.32
N ASP A 96 -3.42 -0.03 2.89
CA ASP A 96 -4.79 -0.22 2.40
C ASP A 96 -5.83 0.06 3.50
N ASP A 97 -5.47 -0.14 4.77
CA ASP A 97 -6.25 0.25 5.93
C ASP A 97 -6.67 1.72 5.92
N SER A 98 -5.73 2.62 5.58
CA SER A 98 -6.00 4.04 5.45
C SER A 98 -6.88 4.37 4.24
N LEU A 99 -6.77 3.58 3.17
CA LEU A 99 -7.56 3.76 1.96
C LEU A 99 -9.03 3.33 2.16
N TYR A 100 -9.23 2.19 2.82
CA TYR A 100 -10.55 1.57 3.00
C TYR A 100 -11.17 1.84 4.38
N GLY A 101 -10.47 2.52 5.30
CA GLY A 101 -11.00 2.99 6.57
C GLY A 101 -11.17 1.92 7.65
N TYR A 102 -10.28 0.91 7.70
CA TYR A 102 -10.23 -0.07 8.78
C TYR A 102 -8.97 0.06 9.63
N ARG A 103 -8.87 -0.65 10.73
CA ARG A 103 -7.69 -0.68 11.60
C ARG A 103 -6.89 -1.93 11.34
N SER A 104 -5.63 -1.77 10.95
CA SER A 104 -4.71 -2.87 10.63
C SER A 104 -3.58 -2.98 11.67
N ALA A 105 -2.90 -4.13 11.68
CA ALA A 105 -1.60 -4.30 12.31
C ALA A 105 -0.46 -4.15 11.28
N THR A 106 -0.78 -3.94 10.01
CA THR A 106 0.16 -3.71 8.92
C THR A 106 0.37 -2.21 8.71
N ILE A 107 1.60 -1.77 8.48
CA ILE A 107 1.90 -0.36 8.18
C ILE A 107 3.15 -0.24 7.30
N PHE A 108 3.14 0.77 6.43
CA PHE A 108 4.32 1.34 5.80
C PHE A 108 4.48 2.80 6.25
N SER A 109 5.58 3.11 6.93
CA SER A 109 5.87 4.48 7.38
C SER A 109 7.36 4.68 7.57
N SER A 110 7.87 5.83 7.15
CA SER A 110 9.27 6.22 7.39
C SER A 110 9.60 6.47 8.87
N LEU A 111 8.58 6.64 9.71
CA LEU A 111 8.69 6.95 11.15
C LEU A 111 8.26 5.77 12.05
N MET A 112 8.17 4.56 11.51
CA MET A 112 7.76 3.42 12.30
C MET A 112 8.83 3.02 13.34
N ASN A 113 8.38 2.38 14.44
CA ASN A 113 9.30 1.83 15.44
C ASN A 113 9.93 0.53 14.90
N LEU A 114 11.26 0.49 14.87
CA LEU A 114 12.02 -0.65 14.37
C LEU A 114 11.87 -1.91 15.25
N ASP A 115 11.70 -1.74 16.57
CA ASP A 115 11.49 -2.86 17.50
C ASP A 115 10.20 -3.61 17.19
N VAL A 116 9.15 -2.91 16.77
CA VAL A 116 7.91 -3.54 16.31
C VAL A 116 8.16 -4.35 15.04
N SER A 117 8.97 -3.85 14.10
CA SER A 117 9.36 -4.61 12.92
C SER A 117 10.14 -5.87 13.26
N HIS A 118 11.07 -5.80 14.22
CA HIS A 118 11.81 -6.95 14.72
C HIS A 118 10.89 -7.97 15.43
N LEU A 119 9.90 -7.49 16.19
CA LEU A 119 8.88 -8.37 16.78
C LEU A 119 8.11 -9.13 15.70
N PHE A 120 7.67 -8.44 14.63
CA PHE A 120 6.99 -9.09 13.52
C PHE A 120 7.87 -10.15 12.86
N GLN A 121 9.16 -9.85 12.63
CA GLN A 121 10.13 -10.81 12.07
C GLN A 121 10.32 -12.01 12.99
N SER A 122 10.42 -11.82 14.32
CA SER A 122 10.55 -12.91 15.28
C SER A 122 9.31 -13.82 15.34
N LEU A 123 8.16 -13.32 14.92
CA LEU A 123 6.92 -14.07 14.78
C LEU A 123 6.73 -14.63 13.34
N TYR A 124 7.78 -14.66 12.55
CA TYR A 124 7.79 -15.13 11.15
C TYR A 124 6.86 -14.34 10.22
N MET A 125 6.65 -13.07 10.52
CA MET A 125 5.94 -12.13 9.66
C MET A 125 6.90 -11.19 8.95
N GLU A 126 6.43 -10.47 7.93
CA GLU A 126 7.28 -9.53 7.20
C GLU A 126 7.60 -8.29 8.04
N GLY A 127 8.86 -7.90 8.05
CA GLY A 127 9.34 -6.67 8.66
C GLY A 127 10.54 -6.10 7.92
N GLY A 128 10.67 -4.78 7.91
CA GLY A 128 11.75 -4.06 7.24
C GLY A 128 12.05 -2.73 7.92
N LYS A 129 12.87 -1.89 7.27
CA LYS A 129 13.32 -0.61 7.85
C LYS A 129 12.18 0.42 7.99
N ASN A 130 11.13 0.29 7.20
CA ASN A 130 10.03 1.26 7.09
C ASN A 130 8.67 0.61 6.99
N PHE A 131 8.56 -0.68 7.29
CA PHE A 131 7.29 -1.40 7.32
C PHE A 131 7.34 -2.61 8.23
N TYR A 132 6.17 -3.04 8.68
CA TYR A 132 5.87 -4.38 9.15
C TYR A 132 4.50 -4.79 8.63
N CYS A 133 4.33 -6.08 8.44
CA CYS A 133 3.18 -6.59 7.70
C CYS A 133 2.68 -7.90 8.29
N TYR A 134 1.39 -7.93 8.61
CA TYR A 134 0.72 -9.13 9.03
C TYR A 134 0.42 -10.05 7.82
N ASN A 135 0.88 -11.30 7.85
CA ASN A 135 0.69 -12.27 6.77
C ASN A 135 -0.31 -13.36 7.12
N GLY A 136 -0.93 -13.31 8.29
CA GLY A 136 -1.86 -14.35 8.70
C GLY A 136 -1.22 -15.72 8.96
N ALA A 137 0.08 -15.73 9.29
CA ALA A 137 0.89 -16.95 9.34
C ALA A 137 0.43 -17.97 10.39
N SER A 138 -0.12 -17.50 11.53
CA SER A 138 -0.64 -18.40 12.56
C SER A 138 -1.75 -17.77 13.40
N PRO A 139 -2.56 -18.58 14.11
CA PRO A 139 -3.61 -18.08 15.00
C PRO A 139 -3.07 -17.26 16.18
N LEU A 140 -1.84 -17.53 16.65
CA LEU A 140 -1.27 -16.86 17.81
C LEU A 140 -1.04 -15.37 17.57
N PRO A 141 -0.32 -14.90 16.52
CA PRO A 141 -0.23 -13.49 16.21
C PRO A 141 -1.59 -12.83 15.97
N SER A 142 -2.54 -13.52 15.32
CA SER A 142 -3.91 -13.00 15.15
C SER A 142 -4.55 -12.67 16.49
N ALA A 143 -4.47 -13.60 17.45
CA ALA A 143 -4.99 -13.41 18.79
C ALA A 143 -4.28 -12.26 19.52
N MET A 144 -2.95 -12.27 19.54
CA MET A 144 -2.13 -11.27 20.24
C MET A 144 -2.31 -9.85 19.73
N PHE A 145 -2.45 -9.66 18.41
CA PHE A 145 -2.62 -8.35 17.81
C PHE A 145 -4.07 -7.92 17.67
N SER A 146 -5.02 -8.62 18.29
CA SER A 146 -6.45 -8.32 18.20
C SER A 146 -6.97 -8.31 16.75
N VAL A 147 -6.40 -9.15 15.88
CA VAL A 147 -6.87 -9.31 14.49
C VAL A 147 -8.09 -10.22 14.51
N LYS A 148 -9.26 -9.61 14.67
CA LYS A 148 -10.53 -10.35 14.78
C LYS A 148 -11.10 -10.71 13.41
N TYR A 149 -10.88 -9.87 12.39
CA TYR A 149 -11.40 -10.11 11.05
C TYR A 149 -10.29 -10.15 10.01
N MET A 150 -10.53 -10.96 8.98
CA MET A 150 -9.64 -11.07 7.83
C MET A 150 -10.44 -10.99 6.52
N LEU A 151 -10.08 -10.04 5.67
CA LEU A 151 -10.52 -9.95 4.29
C LEU A 151 -9.66 -10.86 3.41
N SER A 152 -10.29 -11.55 2.48
CA SER A 152 -9.60 -12.41 1.52
C SER A 152 -10.26 -12.33 0.16
N SER A 153 -9.46 -12.29 -0.91
CA SER A 153 -9.96 -12.41 -2.29
C SER A 153 -10.09 -13.86 -2.76
N ASN A 154 -9.71 -14.83 -1.92
CA ASN A 154 -9.88 -16.25 -2.19
C ASN A 154 -10.68 -16.87 -1.06
N PRO A 155 -11.53 -17.87 -1.35
CA PRO A 155 -12.20 -18.64 -0.31
C PRO A 155 -11.14 -19.38 0.53
N VAL A 156 -11.34 -19.38 1.83
CA VAL A 156 -10.53 -20.12 2.79
C VAL A 156 -11.44 -21.15 3.46
N ASP A 157 -10.96 -22.35 3.65
CA ASP A 157 -11.73 -23.38 4.32
C ASP A 157 -12.12 -22.96 5.75
N GLU A 158 -13.36 -23.16 6.11
CA GLU A 158 -13.84 -22.96 7.48
C GLU A 158 -13.19 -23.97 8.42
N SER A 159 -12.89 -23.52 9.60
CA SER A 159 -12.26 -24.34 10.64
C SER A 159 -12.72 -23.86 12.02
N PRO A 160 -12.46 -24.63 13.09
CA PRO A 160 -12.72 -24.13 14.44
C PRO A 160 -12.03 -22.81 14.78
N LEU A 161 -10.98 -22.44 14.02
CA LEU A 161 -10.22 -21.19 14.19
C LEU A 161 -10.85 -20.03 13.46
N ARG A 162 -11.63 -20.27 12.39
CA ARG A 162 -12.20 -19.23 11.51
C ARG A 162 -13.61 -19.56 11.10
N THR A 163 -14.45 -18.54 11.08
CA THR A 163 -15.82 -18.60 10.61
C THR A 163 -16.05 -17.56 9.52
N LEU A 164 -16.71 -17.95 8.44
CA LEU A 164 -17.14 -17.00 7.41
C LEU A 164 -18.25 -16.11 7.97
N VAL A 165 -18.08 -14.80 7.91
CA VAL A 165 -19.08 -13.80 8.32
C VAL A 165 -19.88 -13.32 7.13
N GLY A 166 -19.21 -13.08 5.99
CA GLY A 166 -19.88 -12.61 4.79
C GLY A 166 -18.99 -12.67 3.55
N SER A 167 -19.63 -12.47 2.40
CA SER A 167 -18.92 -12.41 1.12
C SER A 167 -19.59 -11.41 0.18
N ASN A 168 -18.79 -10.69 -0.62
CA ASN A 168 -19.27 -9.77 -1.64
C ASN A 168 -18.31 -9.78 -2.84
N ASN A 169 -18.84 -10.11 -4.02
CA ASN A 169 -18.15 -10.10 -5.31
C ASN A 169 -16.78 -10.79 -5.27
N GLY A 170 -16.72 -12.02 -4.76
CA GLY A 170 -15.47 -12.79 -4.67
C GLY A 170 -14.48 -12.32 -3.59
N ASN A 171 -14.90 -11.41 -2.73
CA ASN A 171 -14.18 -11.06 -1.51
C ASN A 171 -14.93 -11.64 -0.31
N TYR A 172 -14.20 -12.13 0.65
CA TYR A 172 -14.71 -12.87 1.80
C TYR A 172 -14.25 -12.20 3.09
N LEU A 173 -15.13 -12.19 4.09
CA LEU A 173 -14.83 -11.72 5.44
C LEU A 173 -14.88 -12.91 6.39
N TYR A 174 -13.76 -13.20 7.03
CA TYR A 174 -13.65 -14.25 8.06
C TYR A 174 -13.45 -13.64 9.43
N ARG A 175 -14.06 -14.23 10.44
CA ARG A 175 -13.80 -13.94 11.85
C ARG A 175 -12.84 -14.98 12.42
N ASN A 176 -11.78 -14.51 13.10
CA ASN A 176 -10.92 -15.36 13.93
C ASN A 176 -11.61 -15.60 15.28
N ASN A 177 -11.90 -16.86 15.60
CA ASN A 177 -12.68 -17.23 16.78
C ASN A 177 -11.88 -17.11 18.10
N TYR A 178 -10.54 -16.96 18.03
CA TYR A 178 -9.63 -16.84 19.17
C TYR A 178 -8.90 -15.48 19.10
N CYS A 179 -9.64 -14.40 19.28
CA CYS A 179 -9.11 -13.06 19.31
C CYS A 179 -9.02 -12.57 20.76
N LEU A 180 -7.85 -12.08 21.17
CA LEU A 180 -7.67 -11.46 22.47
C LEU A 180 -8.02 -9.97 22.41
N PRO A 181 -8.51 -9.38 23.51
CA PRO A 181 -8.69 -7.93 23.60
C PRO A 181 -7.35 -7.21 23.51
N LEU A 182 -7.37 -5.89 23.27
CA LEU A 182 -6.16 -5.08 23.14
C LEU A 182 -5.21 -5.17 24.34
N GLY A 183 -5.77 -5.33 25.54
CA GLY A 183 -5.02 -5.58 26.77
C GLY A 183 -5.47 -6.90 27.38
N TYR A 184 -4.53 -7.80 27.63
CA TYR A 184 -4.77 -9.09 28.29
C TYR A 184 -3.65 -9.39 29.28
N MET A 185 -4.00 -10.09 30.35
CA MET A 185 -3.05 -10.48 31.39
C MET A 185 -2.48 -11.86 31.10
N MET A 186 -1.18 -12.00 31.26
CA MET A 186 -0.48 -13.29 31.21
C MET A 186 -0.02 -13.69 32.60
N SER A 187 -0.10 -14.97 32.92
CA SER A 187 0.39 -15.49 34.22
C SER A 187 1.92 -15.49 34.22
N GLU A 188 2.51 -14.90 35.25
CA GLU A 188 3.96 -14.81 35.45
C GLU A 188 4.63 -16.23 35.58
N LYS A 189 3.88 -17.22 36.05
CA LYS A 189 4.38 -18.59 36.25
C LYS A 189 4.81 -19.32 34.95
N ARG A 190 4.48 -18.82 33.77
CA ARG A 190 4.87 -19.45 32.50
C ARG A 190 6.24 -19.01 31.97
N SER A 191 6.82 -17.94 32.50
CA SER A 191 8.13 -17.45 32.07
C SER A 191 9.31 -18.16 32.73
N GLU A 192 9.09 -18.87 33.84
CA GLU A 192 10.15 -19.54 34.62
C GLU A 192 10.41 -20.99 34.21
N GLU A 193 9.57 -21.63 33.40
CA GLU A 193 9.72 -23.01 32.98
C GLU A 193 10.69 -23.25 31.79
N HIS A 194 11.32 -22.20 31.27
CA HIS A 194 12.21 -22.27 30.09
C HIS A 194 13.60 -21.64 30.32
N THR A 195 14.06 -21.51 31.55
CA THR A 195 15.46 -21.16 31.84
C THR A 195 16.26 -22.39 32.30
#